data_527e53a7545570b18f2ab30fe7f3f0d2
#
_entry.id   527e53a7545570b18f2ab30fe7f3f0d2
#
_cell.length_a   1.000
_cell.length_b   1.000
_cell.length_c   1.000
_cell.angle_alpha   90.00
_cell.angle_beta   90.00
_cell.angle_gamma   90.00
#
_symmetry.space_group_name_H-M   'P 1'
#
loop_
_entity.id
_entity.type
_entity.pdbx_description
1 polymer ?
#
loop_
_entity_poly.entity_id
_entity_poly.type
_entity_poly.pdbx_seq_one_letter_code
_entity_poly.pdbx_strand_id
1 'polypeptide(L)'
;MSRHDRHSAILDIVMDEGSVHIDDIITRLGVSAATARRDLDHLADQQLVSRTRGGAIANPTSTEPPLRYRTSKMADEKTRIAKAAAALVHPGDSIGLNGGTTTTEVAREIALLPALTDPEVPVTLVTNAVNIANEMAVRQCVRVVVTGGIARARSFELTGPLASLILPSISVGTLFLGVEGLDDRGAYTQHDG
;
A
#
# COMPACT_ATOMS: atom_id res chain seq x y z
N MET A 1 1.67 21.76 -0.19
CA MET A 1 2.14 20.35 -0.14
C MET A 1 2.36 19.96 1.33
N SER A 2 1.72 18.90 1.82
CA SER A 2 1.91 18.42 3.20
C SER A 2 3.35 17.88 3.40
N ARG A 3 3.76 17.69 4.67
CA ARG A 3 5.05 17.05 4.97
C ARG A 3 5.10 15.61 4.42
N HIS A 4 3.99 14.89 4.53
CA HIS A 4 3.89 13.52 4.04
C HIS A 4 4.05 13.45 2.52
N ASP A 5 3.32 14.27 1.76
CA ASP A 5 3.41 14.32 0.29
C ASP A 5 4.82 14.68 -0.17
N ARG A 6 5.49 15.56 0.57
CA ARG A 6 6.86 15.98 0.26
C ARG A 6 7.86 14.84 0.49
N HIS A 7 7.73 14.11 1.59
CA HIS A 7 8.54 12.90 1.84
C HIS A 7 8.32 11.83 0.77
N SER A 8 7.07 11.60 0.35
CA SER A 8 6.76 10.68 -0.75
C SER A 8 7.45 11.12 -2.03
N ALA A 9 7.33 12.40 -2.40
CA ALA A 9 7.96 12.92 -3.62
C ALA A 9 9.50 12.80 -3.58
N ILE A 10 10.14 13.06 -2.44
CA ILE A 10 11.59 12.88 -2.29
C ILE A 10 11.97 11.39 -2.46
N LEU A 11 11.21 10.48 -1.86
CA LEU A 11 11.46 9.05 -2.00
C LEU A 11 11.26 8.56 -3.43
N ASP A 12 10.22 9.02 -4.13
CA ASP A 12 10.00 8.70 -5.54
C ASP A 12 11.19 9.13 -6.40
N ILE A 13 11.71 10.36 -6.21
CA ILE A 13 12.91 10.84 -6.92
C ILE A 13 14.12 9.94 -6.64
N VAL A 14 14.37 9.63 -5.35
CA VAL A 14 15.52 8.79 -4.96
C VAL A 14 15.41 7.37 -5.52
N MET A 15 14.21 6.81 -5.58
CA MET A 15 13.99 5.45 -6.11
C MET A 15 14.10 5.41 -7.63
N ASP A 16 13.62 6.43 -8.33
CA ASP A 16 13.65 6.48 -9.79
C ASP A 16 15.06 6.86 -10.32
N GLU A 17 15.79 7.76 -9.64
CA GLU A 17 17.06 8.31 -10.09
C GLU A 17 18.29 7.74 -9.31
N GLY A 18 18.06 6.92 -8.28
CA GLY A 18 19.10 6.35 -7.42
C GLY A 18 19.65 7.34 -6.39
N SER A 19 19.53 8.66 -6.64
CA SER A 19 20.04 9.72 -5.77
C SER A 19 19.25 11.02 -5.97
N VAL A 20 19.35 11.94 -4.99
CA VAL A 20 18.80 13.28 -5.09
C VAL A 20 19.75 14.29 -4.45
N HIS A 21 19.96 15.42 -5.12
CA HIS A 21 20.66 16.60 -4.56
C HIS A 21 19.67 17.52 -3.84
N ILE A 22 20.15 18.23 -2.82
CA ILE A 22 19.33 19.22 -2.09
C ILE A 22 18.79 20.29 -3.04
N ASP A 23 19.58 20.73 -4.00
CA ASP A 23 19.18 21.76 -4.97
C ASP A 23 18.05 21.28 -5.89
N ASP A 24 18.03 19.98 -6.23
CA ASP A 24 16.94 19.37 -7.00
C ASP A 24 15.63 19.35 -6.18
N ILE A 25 15.73 19.02 -4.89
CA ILE A 25 14.56 19.06 -4.00
C ILE A 25 14.01 20.48 -3.89
N ILE A 26 14.87 21.47 -3.72
CA ILE A 26 14.48 22.88 -3.67
C ILE A 26 13.73 23.29 -4.95
N THR A 27 14.31 22.95 -6.10
CA THR A 27 13.77 23.33 -7.40
C THR A 27 12.46 22.63 -7.73
N ARG A 28 12.42 21.30 -7.55
CA ARG A 28 11.26 20.48 -7.93
C ARG A 28 10.08 20.63 -6.97
N LEU A 29 10.36 20.80 -5.67
CA LEU A 29 9.32 20.82 -4.64
C LEU A 29 9.00 22.21 -4.10
N GLY A 30 9.75 23.25 -4.52
CA GLY A 30 9.51 24.63 -4.13
C GLY A 30 9.72 24.89 -2.63
N VAL A 31 10.69 24.22 -1.99
CA VAL A 31 10.95 24.33 -0.54
C VAL A 31 12.28 25.01 -0.25
N SER A 32 12.46 25.48 0.99
CA SER A 32 13.73 26.03 1.41
C SER A 32 14.80 24.95 1.62
N ALA A 33 16.09 25.31 1.50
CA ALA A 33 17.21 24.41 1.78
C ALA A 33 17.15 23.83 3.21
N ALA A 34 16.70 24.62 4.18
CA ALA A 34 16.54 24.15 5.57
C ALA A 34 15.43 23.09 5.69
N THR A 35 14.34 23.23 4.91
CA THR A 35 13.26 22.23 4.87
C THR A 35 13.75 20.96 4.20
N ALA A 36 14.40 21.06 3.03
CA ALA A 36 14.94 19.91 2.30
C ALA A 36 15.93 19.10 3.17
N ARG A 37 16.82 19.77 3.90
CA ARG A 37 17.75 19.08 4.83
C ARG A 37 17.02 18.34 5.93
N ARG A 38 16.06 18.98 6.62
CA ARG A 38 15.27 18.34 7.69
C ARG A 38 14.46 17.15 7.19
N ASP A 39 13.89 17.25 5.98
CA ASP A 39 13.14 16.15 5.38
C ASP A 39 14.06 14.96 5.06
N LEU A 40 15.24 15.22 4.48
CA LEU A 40 16.23 14.18 4.21
C LEU A 40 16.79 13.55 5.51
N ASP A 41 17.03 14.36 6.55
CA ASP A 41 17.46 13.83 7.85
C ASP A 41 16.40 12.91 8.44
N HIS A 42 15.14 13.33 8.41
CA HIS A 42 14.02 12.51 8.88
C HIS A 42 13.86 11.20 8.10
N LEU A 43 14.03 11.22 6.77
CA LEU A 43 13.98 10.01 5.95
C LEU A 43 15.17 9.09 6.22
N ALA A 44 16.35 9.65 6.50
CA ALA A 44 17.54 8.89 6.87
C ALA A 44 17.41 8.26 8.26
N ASP A 45 16.86 8.97 9.24
CA ASP A 45 16.56 8.42 10.57
C ASP A 45 15.62 7.21 10.50
N GLN A 46 14.72 7.20 9.51
CA GLN A 46 13.85 6.06 9.22
C GLN A 46 14.48 5.00 8.31
N GLN A 47 15.78 5.14 7.99
CA GLN A 47 16.52 4.22 7.11
C GLN A 47 15.90 4.08 5.69
N LEU A 48 15.18 5.08 5.22
CA LEU A 48 14.57 5.10 3.89
C LEU A 48 15.54 5.59 2.81
N VAL A 49 16.49 6.42 3.20
CA VAL A 49 17.56 6.93 2.35
C VAL A 49 18.88 6.93 3.13
N SER A 50 20.00 6.98 2.44
CA SER A 50 21.31 7.20 3.02
C SER A 50 21.79 8.62 2.71
N ARG A 51 22.19 9.39 3.75
CA ARG A 51 22.68 10.79 3.60
C ARG A 51 24.02 10.84 2.85
N THR A 52 24.15 11.83 2.00
CA THR A 52 25.42 12.23 1.38
C THR A 52 25.73 13.70 1.74
N ARG A 53 26.93 14.20 1.36
CA ARG A 53 27.33 15.59 1.64
C ARG A 53 26.40 16.64 1.01
N GLY A 54 25.75 16.32 -0.12
CA GLY A 54 24.90 17.24 -0.89
C GLY A 54 23.46 16.79 -1.07
N GLY A 55 23.05 15.65 -0.49
CA GLY A 55 21.73 15.08 -0.74
C GLY A 55 21.50 13.75 -0.06
N ALA A 56 20.92 12.81 -0.78
CA ALA A 56 20.72 11.44 -0.35
C ALA A 56 20.76 10.47 -1.53
N ILE A 57 21.02 9.20 -1.23
CA ILE A 57 20.96 8.07 -2.16
C ILE A 57 19.97 7.04 -1.66
N ALA A 58 19.47 6.20 -2.56
CA ALA A 58 18.66 5.04 -2.19
C ALA A 58 19.40 4.17 -1.18
N ASN A 59 18.71 3.70 -0.16
CA ASN A 59 19.29 2.74 0.76
C ASN A 59 19.38 1.38 0.04
N PRO A 60 20.58 0.77 -0.11
CA PRO A 60 20.75 -0.50 -0.81
C PRO A 60 19.93 -1.65 -0.26
N THR A 61 19.55 -1.58 1.02
CA THR A 61 18.69 -2.56 1.67
C THR A 61 17.20 -2.28 1.50
N SER A 62 16.84 -1.21 0.78
CA SER A 62 15.46 -0.74 0.60
C SER A 62 15.09 -0.78 -0.88
N THR A 63 14.53 -1.87 -1.33
CA THR A 63 14.03 -2.01 -2.70
C THR A 63 12.80 -1.16 -2.99
N GLU A 64 12.02 -0.83 -1.96
CA GLU A 64 10.83 0.05 -2.07
C GLU A 64 10.57 0.89 -0.81
N PRO A 65 9.96 2.09 -0.97
CA PRO A 65 9.44 2.84 0.15
C PRO A 65 8.32 2.08 0.88
N PRO A 66 8.18 2.28 2.20
CA PRO A 66 7.03 1.74 2.93
C PRO A 66 5.70 2.15 2.32
N LEU A 67 4.68 1.29 2.45
CA LEU A 67 3.34 1.47 1.88
C LEU A 67 2.78 2.89 2.10
N ARG A 68 2.99 3.46 3.29
CA ARG A 68 2.53 4.82 3.64
C ARG A 68 3.06 5.93 2.72
N TYR A 69 4.22 5.75 2.07
CA TYR A 69 4.81 6.71 1.15
C TYR A 69 4.47 6.44 -0.32
N ARG A 70 3.90 5.27 -0.63
CA ARG A 70 3.50 4.88 -2.00
C ARG A 70 2.05 5.25 -2.35
N THR A 71 1.29 5.78 -1.40
CA THR A 71 -0.14 6.09 -1.59
C THR A 71 -0.37 7.21 -2.59
N SER A 72 0.51 8.22 -2.66
CA SER A 72 0.38 9.37 -3.54
C SER A 72 0.72 9.09 -5.01
N LYS A 73 1.57 8.08 -5.27
CA LYS A 73 1.96 7.72 -6.65
C LYS A 73 0.74 7.15 -7.39
N MET A 74 0.38 7.77 -8.54
CA MET A 74 -0.76 7.37 -9.39
C MET A 74 -2.10 7.31 -8.62
N ALA A 75 -2.38 8.29 -7.76
CA ALA A 75 -3.57 8.28 -6.90
C ALA A 75 -4.87 8.26 -7.72
N ASP A 76 -4.93 9.03 -8.81
CA ASP A 76 -6.13 9.11 -9.67
C ASP A 76 -6.41 7.78 -10.37
N GLU A 77 -5.38 7.09 -10.86
CA GLU A 77 -5.49 5.77 -11.48
C GLU A 77 -5.97 4.73 -10.47
N LYS A 78 -5.38 4.72 -9.27
CA LYS A 78 -5.79 3.81 -8.19
C LYS A 78 -7.23 4.04 -7.77
N THR A 79 -7.66 5.30 -7.67
CA THR A 79 -9.05 5.63 -7.37
C THR A 79 -10.00 5.14 -8.46
N ARG A 80 -9.65 5.29 -9.75
CA ARG A 80 -10.47 4.77 -10.86
C ARG A 80 -10.56 3.25 -10.82
N ILE A 81 -9.43 2.57 -10.59
CA ILE A 81 -9.39 1.11 -10.44
C ILE A 81 -10.25 0.68 -9.24
N ALA A 82 -10.10 1.34 -8.11
CA ALA A 82 -10.82 1.02 -6.88
C ALA A 82 -12.34 1.14 -7.05
N LYS A 83 -12.82 2.20 -7.70
CA LYS A 83 -14.25 2.38 -8.01
C LYS A 83 -14.79 1.29 -8.95
N ALA A 84 -14.01 0.95 -9.98
CA ALA A 84 -14.41 -0.11 -10.91
C ALA A 84 -14.45 -1.49 -10.21
N ALA A 85 -13.47 -1.79 -9.33
CA ALA A 85 -13.44 -3.01 -8.56
C ALA A 85 -14.58 -3.07 -7.53
N ALA A 86 -14.83 -1.98 -6.80
CA ALA A 86 -15.90 -1.91 -5.81
C ALA A 86 -17.30 -2.11 -6.45
N ALA A 87 -17.51 -1.64 -7.68
CA ALA A 87 -18.78 -1.84 -8.41
C ALA A 87 -19.11 -3.31 -8.70
N LEU A 88 -18.14 -4.21 -8.57
CA LEU A 88 -18.34 -5.67 -8.73
C LEU A 88 -18.77 -6.36 -7.44
N VAL A 89 -18.83 -5.64 -6.30
CA VAL A 89 -19.09 -6.22 -4.99
C VAL A 89 -20.55 -5.98 -4.58
N HIS A 90 -21.21 -7.04 -4.12
CA HIS A 90 -22.60 -7.02 -3.68
C HIS A 90 -22.73 -7.48 -2.22
N PRO A 91 -23.86 -7.13 -1.55
CA PRO A 91 -24.15 -7.65 -0.21
C PRO A 91 -24.08 -9.19 -0.17
N GLY A 92 -23.44 -9.73 0.86
CA GLY A 92 -23.28 -11.16 1.05
C GLY A 92 -22.10 -11.81 0.31
N ASP A 93 -21.41 -11.05 -0.54
CA ASP A 93 -20.23 -11.57 -1.26
C ASP A 93 -19.09 -11.98 -0.32
N SER A 94 -18.31 -12.96 -0.78
CA SER A 94 -17.03 -13.31 -0.20
C SER A 94 -15.91 -12.86 -1.14
N ILE A 95 -15.09 -11.93 -0.68
CA ILE A 95 -14.03 -11.31 -1.48
C ILE A 95 -12.66 -11.47 -0.81
N GLY A 96 -11.62 -11.51 -1.64
CA GLY A 96 -10.24 -11.50 -1.19
C GLY A 96 -9.53 -10.22 -1.64
N LEU A 97 -8.70 -9.65 -0.74
CA LEU A 97 -7.78 -8.54 -1.02
C LEU A 97 -6.40 -8.86 -0.44
N ASN A 98 -5.35 -8.84 -1.27
CA ASN A 98 -3.99 -8.84 -0.74
C ASN A 98 -3.56 -7.42 -0.34
N GLY A 99 -2.32 -7.27 0.16
CA GLY A 99 -1.74 -5.97 0.48
C GLY A 99 -1.42 -5.15 -0.78
N GLY A 100 -1.26 -3.84 -0.58
CA GLY A 100 -0.92 -2.89 -1.64
C GLY A 100 -1.70 -1.58 -1.53
N THR A 101 -1.21 -0.53 -2.18
CA THR A 101 -1.88 0.78 -2.16
C THR A 101 -3.17 0.77 -2.96
N THR A 102 -3.20 0.08 -4.11
CA THR A 102 -4.40 -0.03 -4.94
C THR A 102 -5.49 -0.85 -4.25
N THR A 103 -5.13 -2.00 -3.66
CA THR A 103 -6.08 -2.84 -2.93
C THR A 103 -6.58 -2.18 -1.63
N THR A 104 -5.77 -1.32 -1.01
CA THR A 104 -6.22 -0.48 0.10
C THR A 104 -7.31 0.51 -0.36
N GLU A 105 -7.13 1.15 -1.53
CA GLU A 105 -8.17 2.02 -2.10
C GLU A 105 -9.43 1.23 -2.50
N VAL A 106 -9.28 0.00 -3.02
CA VAL A 106 -10.43 -0.89 -3.29
C VAL A 106 -11.22 -1.16 -2.00
N ALA A 107 -10.54 -1.48 -0.90
CA ALA A 107 -11.19 -1.68 0.39
C ALA A 107 -11.97 -0.43 0.85
N ARG A 108 -11.39 0.76 0.68
CA ARG A 108 -12.03 2.04 1.01
C ARG A 108 -13.27 2.32 0.19
N GLU A 109 -13.20 2.12 -1.12
CA GLU A 109 -14.35 2.31 -2.01
C GLU A 109 -15.46 1.29 -1.72
N ILE A 110 -15.14 0.03 -1.40
CA ILE A 110 -16.11 -0.97 -0.93
C ILE A 110 -16.81 -0.49 0.33
N ALA A 111 -16.07 0.06 1.30
CA ALA A 111 -16.63 0.58 2.55
C ALA A 111 -17.60 1.77 2.35
N LEU A 112 -17.54 2.43 1.19
CA LEU A 112 -18.39 3.56 0.82
C LEU A 112 -19.59 3.15 -0.04
N LEU A 113 -19.73 1.87 -0.41
CA LEU A 113 -20.84 1.42 -1.25
C LEU A 113 -22.19 1.60 -0.56
N PRO A 114 -23.13 2.35 -1.16
CA PRO A 114 -24.45 2.56 -0.58
C PRO A 114 -25.28 1.28 -0.40
N ALA A 115 -24.96 0.23 -1.15
CA ALA A 115 -25.62 -1.06 -1.07
C ALA A 115 -25.21 -1.87 0.18
N LEU A 116 -24.08 -1.56 0.82
CA LEU A 116 -23.59 -2.26 2.00
C LEU A 116 -24.05 -1.59 3.29
N THR A 117 -25.35 -1.61 3.53
CA THR A 117 -25.97 -0.97 4.70
C THR A 117 -26.61 -1.97 5.66
N ASP A 118 -26.86 -3.19 5.23
CA ASP A 118 -27.49 -4.23 6.03
C ASP A 118 -26.45 -5.09 6.76
N PRO A 119 -26.35 -5.02 8.10
CA PRO A 119 -25.43 -5.86 8.87
C PRO A 119 -25.78 -7.36 8.84
N GLU A 120 -27.01 -7.72 8.49
CA GLU A 120 -27.44 -9.13 8.38
C GLU A 120 -26.93 -9.81 7.12
N VAL A 121 -26.52 -9.01 6.09
CA VAL A 121 -25.98 -9.49 4.83
C VAL A 121 -24.57 -8.89 4.59
N PRO A 122 -23.61 -9.12 5.50
CA PRO A 122 -22.29 -8.50 5.41
C PRO A 122 -21.47 -9.09 4.26
N VAL A 123 -20.62 -8.27 3.66
CA VAL A 123 -19.54 -8.76 2.81
C VAL A 123 -18.49 -9.45 3.69
N THR A 124 -18.06 -10.65 3.31
CA THR A 124 -16.93 -11.32 3.95
C THR A 124 -15.64 -10.96 3.21
N LEU A 125 -14.77 -10.20 3.86
CA LEU A 125 -13.48 -9.79 3.34
C LEU A 125 -12.36 -10.64 3.92
N VAL A 126 -11.67 -11.39 3.07
CA VAL A 126 -10.46 -12.13 3.42
C VAL A 126 -9.23 -11.32 3.00
N THR A 127 -8.31 -11.11 3.93
CA THR A 127 -7.09 -10.33 3.63
C THR A 127 -5.88 -10.81 4.42
N ASN A 128 -4.70 -10.70 3.84
CA ASN A 128 -3.42 -10.80 4.54
C ASN A 128 -2.84 -9.43 4.92
N ALA A 129 -3.55 -8.33 4.66
CA ALA A 129 -3.08 -6.97 4.89
C ALA A 129 -3.64 -6.40 6.20
N VAL A 130 -2.75 -6.13 7.17
CA VAL A 130 -3.12 -5.63 8.51
C VAL A 130 -3.77 -4.24 8.43
N ASN A 131 -3.29 -3.38 7.53
CA ASN A 131 -3.87 -2.04 7.33
C ASN A 131 -5.29 -2.11 6.78
N ILE A 132 -5.56 -2.99 5.80
CA ILE A 132 -6.91 -3.23 5.26
C ILE A 132 -7.80 -3.81 6.34
N ALA A 133 -7.32 -4.84 7.07
CA ALA A 133 -8.07 -5.44 8.15
C ALA A 133 -8.47 -4.41 9.22
N ASN A 134 -7.54 -3.54 9.62
CA ASN A 134 -7.80 -2.48 10.61
C ASN A 134 -8.84 -1.45 10.13
N GLU A 135 -8.77 -1.02 8.87
CA GLU A 135 -9.73 -0.05 8.30
C GLU A 135 -11.14 -0.65 8.14
N MET A 136 -11.23 -1.94 7.84
CA MET A 136 -12.49 -2.61 7.53
C MET A 136 -13.17 -3.23 8.76
N ALA A 137 -12.41 -3.59 9.80
CA ALA A 137 -12.95 -4.24 11.01
C ALA A 137 -13.96 -3.37 11.80
N VAL A 138 -13.92 -2.05 11.62
CA VAL A 138 -14.88 -1.12 12.26
C VAL A 138 -16.20 -0.97 11.48
N ARG A 139 -16.34 -1.62 10.31
CA ARG A 139 -17.51 -1.53 9.44
C ARG A 139 -18.50 -2.64 9.76
N GLN A 140 -19.72 -2.29 10.20
CA GLN A 140 -20.72 -3.26 10.61
C GLN A 140 -21.19 -4.20 9.48
N CYS A 141 -21.13 -3.74 8.23
CA CYS A 141 -21.52 -4.50 7.05
C CYS A 141 -20.35 -5.28 6.42
N VAL A 142 -19.21 -5.39 7.13
CA VAL A 142 -18.06 -6.16 6.66
C VAL A 142 -17.59 -7.13 7.75
N ARG A 143 -17.53 -8.41 7.39
CA ARG A 143 -16.91 -9.45 8.22
C ARG A 143 -15.48 -9.66 7.74
N VAL A 144 -14.50 -9.30 8.56
CA VAL A 144 -13.08 -9.41 8.19
C VAL A 144 -12.49 -10.73 8.67
N VAL A 145 -11.86 -11.45 7.74
CA VAL A 145 -11.06 -12.65 8.00
C VAL A 145 -9.60 -12.32 7.65
N VAL A 146 -8.72 -12.44 8.65
CA VAL A 146 -7.28 -12.20 8.47
C VAL A 146 -6.56 -13.53 8.40
N THR A 147 -5.71 -13.71 7.38
CA THR A 147 -5.04 -15.01 7.14
C THR A 147 -4.07 -15.43 8.26
N GLY A 148 -3.62 -14.47 9.08
CA GLY A 148 -2.54 -14.71 10.02
C GLY A 148 -1.17 -14.66 9.35
N GLY A 149 -0.09 -14.91 10.12
CA GLY A 149 1.28 -14.91 9.60
C GLY A 149 2.21 -13.93 10.29
N ILE A 150 3.39 -13.71 9.70
CA ILE A 150 4.41 -12.77 10.17
C ILE A 150 4.21 -11.45 9.42
N ALA A 151 4.05 -10.36 10.16
CA ALA A 151 3.83 -9.04 9.56
C ALA A 151 5.13 -8.46 8.97
N ARG A 152 5.08 -8.10 7.69
CA ARG A 152 6.14 -7.32 7.04
C ARG A 152 5.95 -5.83 7.36
N ALA A 153 6.97 -5.22 7.97
CA ALA A 153 6.88 -3.84 8.44
C ALA A 153 6.64 -2.80 7.32
N ARG A 154 7.06 -3.08 6.08
CA ARG A 154 6.97 -2.14 4.95
C ARG A 154 5.67 -2.22 4.18
N SER A 155 5.10 -3.44 4.00
CA SER A 155 3.88 -3.67 3.24
C SER A 155 2.65 -3.88 4.12
N PHE A 156 2.83 -4.11 5.43
CA PHE A 156 1.78 -4.52 6.37
C PHE A 156 1.11 -5.86 6.01
N GLU A 157 1.76 -6.65 5.15
CA GLU A 157 1.26 -7.96 4.78
C GLU A 157 1.71 -9.04 5.76
N LEU A 158 0.81 -9.96 6.04
CA LEU A 158 1.06 -11.19 6.78
C LEU A 158 1.54 -12.25 5.80
N THR A 159 2.67 -12.86 6.10
CA THR A 159 3.34 -13.82 5.20
C THR A 159 3.86 -15.04 5.97
N GLY A 160 4.41 -16.00 5.24
CA GLY A 160 5.03 -17.19 5.80
C GLY A 160 4.07 -18.38 5.97
N PRO A 161 4.55 -19.48 6.53
CA PRO A 161 3.79 -20.74 6.59
C PRO A 161 2.43 -20.60 7.29
N LEU A 162 2.33 -19.78 8.34
CA LEU A 162 1.08 -19.56 9.05
C LEU A 162 0.03 -18.86 8.17
N ALA A 163 0.43 -17.95 7.31
CA ALA A 163 -0.48 -17.31 6.36
C ALA A 163 -1.00 -18.31 5.31
N SER A 164 -0.17 -19.26 4.91
CA SER A 164 -0.52 -20.28 3.93
C SER A 164 -1.44 -21.37 4.48
N LEU A 165 -1.38 -21.65 5.79
CA LEU A 165 -2.16 -22.74 6.42
C LEU A 165 -3.68 -22.57 6.29
N ILE A 166 -4.18 -21.34 6.30
CA ILE A 166 -5.62 -21.08 6.23
C ILE A 166 -6.16 -21.11 4.79
N LEU A 167 -5.32 -20.87 3.78
CA LEU A 167 -5.74 -20.73 2.38
C LEU A 167 -6.54 -21.91 1.85
N PRO A 168 -6.19 -23.19 2.14
CA PRO A 168 -7.00 -24.33 1.70
C PRO A 168 -8.40 -24.39 2.31
N SER A 169 -8.63 -23.69 3.42
CA SER A 169 -9.92 -23.66 4.13
C SER A 169 -10.77 -22.44 3.77
N ILE A 170 -10.27 -21.57 2.88
CA ILE A 170 -10.95 -20.34 2.47
C ILE A 170 -11.41 -20.48 1.03
N SER A 171 -12.66 -20.09 0.77
CA SER A 171 -13.18 -19.91 -0.58
C SER A 171 -13.70 -18.49 -0.72
N VAL A 172 -13.26 -17.78 -1.75
CA VAL A 172 -13.74 -16.45 -2.10
C VAL A 172 -14.37 -16.46 -3.48
N GLY A 173 -15.45 -15.72 -3.65
CA GLY A 173 -16.12 -15.59 -4.95
C GLY A 173 -15.32 -14.70 -5.89
N THR A 174 -14.72 -13.62 -5.35
CA THR A 174 -13.91 -12.66 -6.12
C THR A 174 -12.63 -12.36 -5.38
N LEU A 175 -11.48 -12.43 -6.09
CA LEU A 175 -10.18 -12.03 -5.57
C LEU A 175 -9.69 -10.80 -6.35
N PHE A 176 -9.49 -9.69 -5.66
CA PHE A 176 -8.77 -8.53 -6.18
C PHE A 176 -7.31 -8.63 -5.78
N LEU A 177 -6.47 -8.95 -6.74
CA LEU A 177 -5.05 -9.20 -6.51
C LEU A 177 -4.22 -8.01 -7.00
N GLY A 178 -3.64 -7.26 -6.07
CA GLY A 178 -2.62 -6.27 -6.37
C GLY A 178 -1.31 -6.96 -6.72
N VAL A 179 -0.72 -6.60 -7.86
CA VAL A 179 0.51 -7.22 -8.37
C VAL A 179 1.47 -6.16 -8.88
N GLU A 180 2.76 -6.45 -8.87
CA GLU A 180 3.80 -5.60 -9.44
C GLU A 180 3.90 -5.78 -10.97
N GLY A 181 3.54 -6.94 -11.45
CA GLY A 181 3.53 -7.27 -12.87
C GLY A 181 2.72 -8.50 -13.16
N LEU A 182 2.31 -8.62 -14.42
CA LEU A 182 1.59 -9.77 -14.95
C LEU A 182 2.15 -10.12 -16.33
N ASP A 183 2.44 -11.39 -16.55
CA ASP A 183 2.81 -11.93 -17.87
C ASP A 183 2.09 -13.26 -18.15
N ASP A 184 2.50 -13.96 -19.22
CA ASP A 184 1.94 -15.25 -19.63
C ASP A 184 2.29 -16.40 -18.67
N ARG A 185 3.21 -16.20 -17.71
CA ARG A 185 3.59 -17.17 -16.69
C ARG A 185 2.86 -16.96 -15.37
N GLY A 186 2.31 -15.76 -15.12
CA GLY A 186 1.55 -15.46 -13.92
C GLY A 186 1.68 -14.03 -13.42
N ALA A 187 1.15 -13.83 -12.22
CA ALA A 187 1.21 -12.58 -11.50
C ALA A 187 2.43 -12.55 -10.58
N TYR A 188 3.14 -11.43 -10.59
CA TYR A 188 4.33 -11.22 -9.76
C TYR A 188 4.00 -10.24 -8.64
N THR A 189 4.39 -10.62 -7.44
CA THR A 189 4.46 -9.74 -6.27
C THR A 189 5.91 -9.61 -5.85
N GLN A 190 6.27 -8.56 -5.13
CA GLN A 190 7.62 -8.43 -4.62
C GLN A 190 7.98 -9.61 -3.70
N HIS A 191 9.07 -10.26 -4.02
CA HIS A 191 9.71 -11.21 -3.14
C HIS A 191 10.86 -10.52 -2.39
N ASP A 192 10.74 -10.42 -1.07
CA ASP A 192 11.92 -10.34 -0.24
C ASP A 192 12.52 -11.75 -0.22
N GLY A 193 13.66 -11.89 -0.87
CA GLY A 193 14.47 -13.11 -0.86
C GLY A 193 15.02 -13.39 0.53
#